data_0a53b835d3c5d17bc292f5309d47ca5a
#
_entry.id   0a53b835d3c5d17bc292f5309d47ca5a
#
_cell.length_a   1.000
_cell.length_b   1.000
_cell.length_c   1.000
_cell.angle_alpha   90.00
_cell.angle_beta   90.00
_cell.angle_gamma   90.00
#
_symmetry.space_group_name_H-M   'P 1'
#
loop_
_entity.id
_entity.type
_entity.pdbx_description
1 polymer ?
#
loop_
_entity_poly.entity_id
_entity_poly.type
_entity_poly.pdbx_seq_one_letter_code
_entity_poly.pdbx_strand_id
1 'polypeptide(L)'
;MKEYIEFLKDKMAISHQTGFEVNPDELTPSLYPHVKDTVRWAISGGCRAIFSSFGMQKTVTQLEILRVVLKHRSGKGLIVCPKRVVVEFLTQAEQHLHMKVTYVRTMADVVICPTDIMVTNYERVRDGEDGVRIEPSYFTVTSLDEASVLRGFGTKTYQEFLPLFAEVPYRFVATATPSPNRYKELIHYAGYLGVMDTGQALTRFFQRDSTKANNLTLYPHKEKEFWLWVSTWALFLTKPSDLGYPDTGYELPELRVHEEVVSVDNSTAGTDRDGQVKMFREAALGLVDAAKERRDNMTEKIARVVEIINRPENKDEHFLLWHDLESEREALCKAVPGCKAVYGSQDDEEADRVIADFKDGRLKYLAAKPEMLGEGLNFQYHCHKAIMFIDYRFNDKFQAIARIYRFMQQHPVDFYLVYAESEGEIYKSFMQKWAQHREMVAKMTDIVRENGLFGLQAEEKMMRWMFASREEKSGKLWRAINNDNVLECQTMESNSVDLIVTSIPFSNHYEYTPTYNDFGHNEDNGKFFEQMDYLTPELMRILKPGRLACIHVKDRVLFGNATGDGMPTIDPFSEMTV
;
A
#
# COMPACT_ATOMS: atom_id res chain seq x y z
N MET A 1 1.20 28.73 27.36
CA MET A 1 1.47 27.29 27.61
C MET A 1 0.41 26.36 27.05
N LYS A 2 -0.89 26.51 27.32
CA LYS A 2 -1.93 25.63 26.73
C LYS A 2 -1.92 25.68 25.20
N GLU A 3 -1.90 26.85 24.60
CA GLU A 3 -1.91 27.03 23.14
C GLU A 3 -0.68 26.40 22.45
N TYR A 4 0.52 26.55 23.04
CA TYR A 4 1.72 25.92 22.52
C TYR A 4 1.66 24.38 22.58
N ILE A 5 1.11 23.81 23.66
CA ILE A 5 0.94 22.36 23.77
C ILE A 5 -0.12 21.86 22.76
N GLU A 6 -1.17 22.63 22.51
CA GLU A 6 -2.15 22.33 21.48
C GLU A 6 -1.52 22.38 20.08
N PHE A 7 -0.73 23.41 19.79
CA PHE A 7 0.07 23.48 18.55
C PHE A 7 0.97 22.26 18.37
N LEU A 8 1.69 21.82 19.42
CA LEU A 8 2.53 20.62 19.35
C LEU A 8 1.70 19.34 19.09
N LYS A 9 0.47 19.26 19.62
CA LYS A 9 -0.44 18.15 19.32
C LYS A 9 -0.87 18.13 17.87
N ASP A 10 -1.12 19.30 17.28
CA ASP A 10 -1.48 19.43 15.87
C ASP A 10 -0.33 19.01 14.92
N LYS A 11 0.92 19.08 15.40
CA LYS A 11 2.08 18.53 14.65
C LYS A 11 2.10 17.00 14.61
N MET A 12 1.37 16.32 15.50
CA MET A 12 1.29 14.86 15.44
C MET A 12 0.54 14.44 14.18
N ALA A 13 1.19 13.63 13.37
CA ALA A 13 0.56 13.05 12.20
C ALA A 13 -0.42 11.94 12.60
N ILE A 14 -1.56 12.32 13.13
CA ILE A 14 -2.65 11.39 13.46
C ILE A 14 -3.75 11.59 12.43
N SER A 15 -4.22 10.49 11.85
CA SER A 15 -5.38 10.57 10.98
C SER A 15 -6.62 10.98 11.78
N HIS A 16 -7.25 12.06 11.37
CA HIS A 16 -8.48 12.51 12.01
C HIS A 16 -9.56 11.44 11.95
N GLN A 17 -10.31 11.31 13.03
CA GLN A 17 -11.52 10.49 13.07
C GLN A 17 -12.69 11.34 12.56
N THR A 18 -13.04 11.17 11.28
CA THR A 18 -14.12 11.92 10.63
C THR A 18 -15.44 11.13 10.56
N GLY A 19 -15.39 9.88 11.04
CA GLY A 19 -16.53 8.98 11.01
C GLY A 19 -17.44 9.06 12.25
N PHE A 20 -17.99 7.93 12.64
CA PHE A 20 -18.87 7.81 13.80
C PHE A 20 -18.74 6.43 14.46
N GLU A 21 -19.13 6.32 15.72
CA GLU A 21 -19.17 5.04 16.42
C GLU A 21 -20.35 4.18 15.95
N VAL A 22 -20.09 2.88 15.78
CA VAL A 22 -21.08 1.89 15.36
C VAL A 22 -21.37 0.93 16.50
N ASN A 23 -22.65 0.76 16.83
CA ASN A 23 -23.08 -0.24 17.78
C ASN A 23 -22.83 -1.65 17.19
N PRO A 24 -22.18 -2.58 17.92
CA PRO A 24 -21.99 -3.95 17.47
C PRO A 24 -23.27 -4.66 17.02
N ASP A 25 -24.42 -4.36 17.62
CA ASP A 25 -25.71 -4.95 17.28
C ASP A 25 -26.28 -4.49 15.94
N GLU A 26 -25.69 -3.45 15.33
CA GLU A 26 -26.07 -2.96 14.00
C GLU A 26 -25.42 -3.75 12.87
N LEU A 27 -24.37 -4.49 13.20
CA LEU A 27 -23.63 -5.30 12.24
C LEU A 27 -24.35 -6.61 11.95
N THR A 28 -24.18 -7.11 10.74
CA THR A 28 -24.74 -8.39 10.33
C THR A 28 -24.31 -9.50 11.28
N PRO A 29 -25.23 -10.22 11.94
CA PRO A 29 -24.90 -11.17 13.03
C PRO A 29 -23.97 -12.29 12.60
N SER A 30 -24.09 -12.78 11.36
CA SER A 30 -23.33 -13.90 10.79
C SER A 30 -21.85 -13.56 10.50
N LEU A 31 -21.43 -12.30 10.55
CA LEU A 31 -20.06 -11.91 10.30
C LEU A 31 -19.10 -12.37 11.41
N TYR A 32 -17.90 -12.76 11.01
CA TYR A 32 -16.85 -13.10 11.96
C TYR A 32 -16.46 -11.90 12.85
N PRO A 33 -16.04 -12.15 14.11
CA PRO A 33 -15.71 -11.08 15.05
C PRO A 33 -14.65 -10.10 14.52
N HIS A 34 -13.57 -10.59 13.89
CA HIS A 34 -12.52 -9.76 13.30
C HIS A 34 -13.04 -8.87 12.16
N VAL A 35 -14.03 -9.33 11.39
CA VAL A 35 -14.69 -8.53 10.36
C VAL A 35 -15.49 -7.41 10.98
N LYS A 36 -16.27 -7.73 12.03
CA LYS A 36 -17.08 -6.73 12.77
C LYS A 36 -16.21 -5.62 13.34
N ASP A 37 -15.10 -5.95 13.96
CA ASP A 37 -14.19 -4.95 14.52
C ASP A 37 -13.50 -4.13 13.43
N THR A 38 -13.11 -4.76 12.31
CA THR A 38 -12.58 -4.04 11.14
C THR A 38 -13.58 -3.02 10.59
N VAL A 39 -14.86 -3.40 10.47
CA VAL A 39 -15.93 -2.51 10.00
C VAL A 39 -16.12 -1.32 10.95
N ARG A 40 -16.18 -1.57 12.27
CA ARG A 40 -16.33 -0.53 13.29
C ARG A 40 -15.16 0.45 13.26
N TRP A 41 -13.93 -0.06 13.23
CA TRP A 41 -12.72 0.74 13.14
C TRP A 41 -12.69 1.59 11.86
N ALA A 42 -13.02 1.00 10.72
CA ALA A 42 -13.03 1.72 9.46
C ALA A 42 -14.04 2.87 9.47
N ILE A 43 -15.26 2.62 9.92
CA ILE A 43 -16.33 3.63 9.97
C ILE A 43 -16.02 4.72 10.98
N SER A 44 -15.48 4.41 12.16
CA SER A 44 -15.09 5.43 13.15
C SER A 44 -14.04 6.38 12.60
N GLY A 45 -13.16 5.87 11.74
CA GLY A 45 -12.16 6.69 11.07
C GLY A 45 -12.66 7.51 9.88
N GLY A 46 -13.70 7.05 9.19
CA GLY A 46 -14.30 7.73 8.02
C GLY A 46 -13.52 7.58 6.72
N CYS A 47 -12.19 7.69 6.76
CA CYS A 47 -11.28 7.48 5.63
C CYS A 47 -10.17 6.53 6.05
N ARG A 48 -10.21 5.25 5.61
CA ARG A 48 -9.32 4.19 6.11
C ARG A 48 -8.92 3.21 5.01
N ALA A 49 -7.74 2.60 5.20
CA ALA A 49 -7.22 1.53 4.36
C ALA A 49 -7.32 0.17 5.07
N ILE A 50 -7.80 -0.84 4.36
CA ILE A 50 -7.93 -2.22 4.83
C ILE A 50 -6.97 -3.09 4.04
N PHE A 51 -5.79 -3.31 4.59
CA PHE A 51 -4.73 -4.12 3.99
C PHE A 51 -4.76 -5.52 4.61
N SER A 52 -5.67 -6.35 4.15
CA SER A 52 -5.84 -7.68 4.69
C SER A 52 -5.49 -8.76 3.69
N SER A 53 -4.88 -9.83 4.17
CA SER A 53 -4.48 -10.98 3.37
C SER A 53 -5.66 -11.62 2.64
N PHE A 54 -5.35 -12.47 1.67
CA PHE A 54 -6.36 -13.22 0.94
C PHE A 54 -7.16 -14.14 1.89
N GLY A 55 -8.47 -14.22 1.68
CA GLY A 55 -9.37 -15.01 2.52
C GLY A 55 -9.88 -14.30 3.79
N MET A 56 -9.39 -13.10 4.11
CA MET A 56 -9.82 -12.29 5.27
C MET A 56 -11.14 -11.52 5.04
N GLN A 57 -11.96 -11.96 4.08
CA GLN A 57 -13.30 -11.44 3.78
C GLN A 57 -13.38 -9.94 3.44
N LYS A 58 -12.39 -9.43 2.70
CA LYS A 58 -12.35 -8.02 2.25
C LYS A 58 -13.65 -7.57 1.57
N THR A 59 -14.18 -8.39 0.66
CA THR A 59 -15.39 -8.09 -0.11
C THR A 59 -16.59 -7.83 0.80
N VAL A 60 -16.82 -8.75 1.75
CA VAL A 60 -17.92 -8.62 2.73
C VAL A 60 -17.69 -7.44 3.67
N THR A 61 -16.44 -7.21 4.09
CA THR A 61 -16.06 -6.06 4.93
C THR A 61 -16.42 -4.74 4.26
N GLN A 62 -16.07 -4.56 2.99
CA GLN A 62 -16.39 -3.35 2.21
C GLN A 62 -17.89 -3.15 2.04
N LEU A 63 -18.62 -4.22 1.71
CA LEU A 63 -20.09 -4.18 1.58
C LEU A 63 -20.77 -3.77 2.89
N GLU A 64 -20.33 -4.36 4.01
CA GLU A 64 -20.88 -4.06 5.34
C GLU A 64 -20.57 -2.61 5.77
N ILE A 65 -19.36 -2.09 5.47
CA ILE A 65 -19.02 -0.69 5.71
C ILE A 65 -20.01 0.23 4.97
N LEU A 66 -20.22 0.01 3.67
CA LEU A 66 -21.13 0.84 2.89
C LEU A 66 -22.56 0.75 3.42
N ARG A 67 -23.03 -0.47 3.73
CA ARG A 67 -24.37 -0.69 4.30
C ARG A 67 -24.59 0.09 5.59
N VAL A 68 -23.65 0.03 6.51
CA VAL A 68 -23.75 0.70 7.81
C VAL A 68 -23.62 2.22 7.66
N VAL A 69 -22.70 2.71 6.84
CA VAL A 69 -22.61 4.16 6.58
C VAL A 69 -23.91 4.70 6.01
N LEU A 70 -24.52 4.02 5.03
CA LEU A 70 -25.77 4.47 4.41
C LEU A 70 -27.00 4.33 5.34
N LYS A 71 -26.94 3.50 6.36
CA LYS A 71 -27.95 3.47 7.43
C LYS A 71 -27.95 4.76 8.28
N HIS A 72 -26.78 5.37 8.45
CA HIS A 72 -26.57 6.57 9.27
C HIS A 72 -26.47 7.86 8.46
N ARG A 73 -26.19 7.78 7.19
CA ARG A 73 -26.00 8.92 6.27
C ARG A 73 -26.85 8.72 5.02
N SER A 74 -27.58 9.74 4.64
CA SER A 74 -28.34 9.72 3.39
C SER A 74 -27.41 9.75 2.18
N GLY A 75 -27.84 9.14 1.08
CA GLY A 75 -27.11 9.12 -0.20
C GLY A 75 -26.94 7.72 -0.75
N LYS A 76 -25.93 7.54 -1.58
CA LYS A 76 -25.60 6.29 -2.28
C LYS A 76 -24.17 5.87 -2.00
N GLY A 77 -23.88 4.58 -2.18
CA GLY A 77 -22.57 3.99 -2.02
C GLY A 77 -22.03 3.39 -3.32
N LEU A 78 -20.72 3.54 -3.56
CA LEU A 78 -20.07 3.00 -4.74
C LEU A 78 -18.85 2.14 -4.35
N ILE A 79 -18.81 0.93 -4.88
CA ILE A 79 -17.62 0.08 -4.88
C ILE A 79 -16.99 0.14 -6.27
N VAL A 80 -15.70 0.46 -6.33
CA VAL A 80 -14.91 0.41 -7.57
C VAL A 80 -13.95 -0.74 -7.47
N CYS A 81 -14.03 -1.69 -8.42
CA CYS A 81 -13.23 -2.91 -8.39
C CYS A 81 -12.75 -3.30 -9.79
N PRO A 82 -11.81 -4.23 -9.94
CA PRO A 82 -11.50 -4.82 -11.25
C PRO A 82 -12.75 -5.47 -11.88
N LYS A 83 -12.91 -5.34 -13.21
CA LYS A 83 -14.13 -5.78 -13.94
C LYS A 83 -14.58 -7.20 -13.58
N ARG A 84 -13.63 -8.14 -13.42
CA ARG A 84 -13.94 -9.56 -13.14
C ARG A 84 -14.37 -9.83 -11.69
N VAL A 85 -14.10 -8.90 -10.77
CA VAL A 85 -14.48 -9.00 -9.35
C VAL A 85 -15.93 -8.56 -9.11
N VAL A 86 -16.54 -7.85 -10.06
CA VAL A 86 -17.92 -7.38 -9.94
C VAL A 86 -18.88 -8.49 -9.53
N VAL A 87 -18.82 -9.65 -10.20
CA VAL A 87 -19.68 -10.81 -9.91
C VAL A 87 -19.52 -11.30 -8.47
N GLU A 88 -18.29 -11.27 -7.93
CA GLU A 88 -18.01 -11.64 -6.54
C GLU A 88 -18.73 -10.72 -5.56
N PHE A 89 -18.71 -9.39 -5.78
CA PHE A 89 -19.44 -8.44 -4.95
C PHE A 89 -20.94 -8.69 -4.96
N LEU A 90 -21.52 -8.94 -6.16
CA LEU A 90 -22.95 -9.23 -6.29
C LEU A 90 -23.33 -10.50 -5.53
N THR A 91 -22.54 -11.57 -5.70
CA THR A 91 -22.79 -12.87 -5.06
C THR A 91 -22.63 -12.78 -3.54
N GLN A 92 -21.57 -12.16 -3.06
CA GLN A 92 -21.27 -12.06 -1.62
C GLN A 92 -22.27 -11.15 -0.89
N ALA A 93 -22.76 -10.09 -1.53
CA ALA A 93 -23.81 -9.22 -0.99
C ALA A 93 -25.08 -10.02 -0.72
N GLU A 94 -25.49 -10.88 -1.64
CA GLU A 94 -26.69 -11.71 -1.49
C GLU A 94 -26.49 -12.82 -0.47
N GLN A 95 -25.38 -13.55 -0.55
CA GLN A 95 -25.12 -14.74 0.29
C GLN A 95 -24.87 -14.40 1.76
N HIS A 96 -24.10 -13.35 2.04
CA HIS A 96 -23.66 -13.03 3.40
C HIS A 96 -24.45 -11.90 4.06
N LEU A 97 -24.93 -10.94 3.29
CA LEU A 97 -25.59 -9.74 3.80
C LEU A 97 -27.09 -9.66 3.43
N HIS A 98 -27.59 -10.61 2.63
CA HIS A 98 -28.97 -10.66 2.14
C HIS A 98 -29.43 -9.34 1.51
N MET A 99 -28.53 -8.68 0.79
CA MET A 99 -28.80 -7.39 0.16
C MET A 99 -28.52 -7.43 -1.34
N LYS A 100 -29.23 -6.60 -2.10
CA LYS A 100 -29.00 -6.43 -3.53
C LYS A 100 -28.05 -5.27 -3.78
N VAL A 101 -27.10 -5.52 -4.66
CA VAL A 101 -26.15 -4.55 -5.19
C VAL A 101 -26.25 -4.55 -6.70
N THR A 102 -26.11 -3.40 -7.35
CA THR A 102 -26.30 -3.29 -8.80
C THR A 102 -24.97 -2.90 -9.47
N TYR A 103 -24.63 -3.60 -10.54
CA TYR A 103 -23.53 -3.20 -11.42
C TYR A 103 -23.99 -2.05 -12.33
N VAL A 104 -23.28 -0.92 -12.28
CA VAL A 104 -23.56 0.28 -13.08
C VAL A 104 -22.39 0.56 -14.02
N ARG A 105 -22.69 0.99 -15.24
CA ARG A 105 -21.74 1.25 -16.31
C ARG A 105 -21.63 2.73 -16.66
N THR A 106 -22.72 3.45 -16.49
CA THR A 106 -22.84 4.86 -16.86
C THR A 106 -23.43 5.68 -15.73
N MET A 107 -23.30 7.01 -15.80
CA MET A 107 -23.96 7.90 -14.85
C MET A 107 -25.50 7.83 -14.97
N ALA A 108 -26.03 7.54 -16.14
CA ALA A 108 -27.48 7.32 -16.33
C ALA A 108 -27.95 6.10 -15.53
N ASP A 109 -27.19 5.00 -15.52
CA ASP A 109 -27.52 3.82 -14.70
C ASP A 109 -27.52 4.17 -13.21
N VAL A 110 -26.56 5.00 -12.76
CA VAL A 110 -26.47 5.44 -11.36
C VAL A 110 -27.71 6.19 -10.91
N VAL A 111 -28.19 7.14 -11.73
CA VAL A 111 -29.33 7.99 -11.40
C VAL A 111 -30.62 7.19 -11.27
N ILE A 112 -30.86 6.18 -12.13
CA ILE A 112 -32.06 5.36 -12.12
C ILE A 112 -31.95 4.11 -11.24
N CYS A 113 -30.77 3.86 -10.65
CA CYS A 113 -30.51 2.64 -9.88
C CYS A 113 -31.41 2.55 -8.63
N PRO A 114 -32.17 1.44 -8.47
CA PRO A 114 -33.05 1.28 -7.33
C PRO A 114 -32.35 0.88 -6.04
N THR A 115 -31.10 0.42 -6.12
CA THR A 115 -30.31 0.02 -4.94
C THR A 115 -29.47 1.18 -4.39
N ASP A 116 -29.16 1.12 -3.10
CA ASP A 116 -28.36 2.14 -2.44
C ASP A 116 -26.85 1.91 -2.62
N ILE A 117 -26.44 0.67 -2.85
CA ILE A 117 -25.05 0.30 -3.11
C ILE A 117 -24.91 -0.18 -4.55
N MET A 118 -23.91 0.38 -5.21
CA MET A 118 -23.57 0.10 -6.59
C MET A 118 -22.14 -0.38 -6.70
N VAL A 119 -21.85 -1.18 -7.72
CA VAL A 119 -20.50 -1.64 -8.07
C VAL A 119 -20.19 -1.19 -9.48
N THR A 120 -18.96 -0.78 -9.72
CA THR A 120 -18.44 -0.48 -11.06
C THR A 120 -16.96 -0.84 -11.18
N ASN A 121 -16.40 -0.73 -12.37
CA ASN A 121 -15.00 -0.97 -12.60
C ASN A 121 -14.19 0.32 -12.79
N TYR A 122 -12.88 0.25 -12.60
CA TYR A 122 -11.95 1.39 -12.61
C TYR A 122 -12.04 2.24 -13.88
N GLU A 123 -12.19 1.59 -15.04
CA GLU A 123 -12.23 2.27 -16.33
C GLU A 123 -13.47 3.19 -16.46
N ARG A 124 -14.61 2.78 -15.89
CA ARG A 124 -15.85 3.56 -15.92
C ARG A 124 -15.77 4.85 -15.10
N VAL A 125 -14.94 4.86 -14.05
CA VAL A 125 -14.71 6.03 -13.21
C VAL A 125 -13.59 6.89 -13.78
N ARG A 126 -12.53 6.27 -14.34
CA ARG A 126 -11.37 6.97 -14.87
C ARG A 126 -11.62 7.58 -16.24
N ASP A 127 -12.08 6.76 -17.18
CA ASP A 127 -12.20 7.13 -18.60
C ASP A 127 -13.64 7.36 -19.02
N GLY A 128 -14.60 6.66 -18.40
CA GLY A 128 -16.03 6.71 -18.75
C GLY A 128 -16.37 5.91 -20.01
N GLU A 129 -17.57 6.13 -20.51
CA GLU A 129 -18.07 5.66 -21.81
C GLU A 129 -18.42 6.89 -22.62
N ASP A 130 -17.91 6.99 -23.85
CA ASP A 130 -18.04 8.16 -24.72
C ASP A 130 -17.67 9.51 -24.04
N GLY A 131 -16.70 9.46 -23.13
CA GLY A 131 -16.22 10.63 -22.38
C GLY A 131 -17.09 11.01 -21.16
N VAL A 132 -18.17 10.27 -20.88
CA VAL A 132 -19.02 10.47 -19.69
C VAL A 132 -18.65 9.42 -18.65
N ARG A 133 -18.05 9.85 -17.57
CA ARG A 133 -17.64 8.99 -16.46
C ARG A 133 -18.66 8.96 -15.33
N ILE A 134 -18.57 7.95 -14.48
CA ILE A 134 -19.28 7.91 -13.21
C ILE A 134 -18.58 8.88 -12.26
N GLU A 135 -19.32 9.86 -11.73
CA GLU A 135 -18.80 10.91 -10.86
C GLU A 135 -18.83 10.48 -9.38
N PRO A 136 -17.66 10.29 -8.73
CA PRO A 136 -17.61 9.85 -7.33
C PRO A 136 -18.24 10.83 -6.34
N SER A 137 -18.24 12.12 -6.61
CA SER A 137 -18.85 13.16 -5.77
C SER A 137 -20.38 13.00 -5.59
N TYR A 138 -21.01 12.19 -6.44
CA TYR A 138 -22.44 11.82 -6.28
C TYR A 138 -22.66 10.90 -5.07
N PHE A 139 -21.63 10.22 -4.59
CA PHE A 139 -21.74 9.19 -3.57
C PHE A 139 -21.31 9.70 -2.19
N THR A 140 -22.02 9.27 -1.15
CA THR A 140 -21.70 9.57 0.25
C THR A 140 -20.54 8.71 0.74
N VAL A 141 -20.44 7.47 0.25
CA VAL A 141 -19.40 6.52 0.64
C VAL A 141 -18.88 5.76 -0.57
N THR A 142 -17.56 5.62 -0.63
CA THR A 142 -16.89 4.85 -1.68
C THR A 142 -15.88 3.88 -1.11
N SER A 143 -15.68 2.74 -1.78
CA SER A 143 -14.61 1.81 -1.49
C SER A 143 -13.94 1.35 -2.77
N LEU A 144 -12.59 1.39 -2.79
CA LEU A 144 -11.79 0.87 -3.89
C LEU A 144 -11.29 -0.52 -3.51
N ASP A 145 -11.71 -1.54 -4.24
CA ASP A 145 -11.17 -2.89 -4.09
C ASP A 145 -9.97 -3.11 -5.03
N GLU A 146 -8.98 -3.84 -4.54
CA GLU A 146 -7.65 -3.95 -5.16
C GLU A 146 -7.03 -2.58 -5.48
N ALA A 147 -7.06 -1.71 -4.49
CA ALA A 147 -6.55 -0.35 -4.57
C ALA A 147 -5.04 -0.25 -4.88
N SER A 148 -4.38 -1.37 -5.13
CA SER A 148 -2.99 -1.46 -5.58
C SER A 148 -2.70 -0.61 -6.83
N VAL A 149 -3.71 -0.23 -7.60
CA VAL A 149 -3.63 0.71 -8.72
C VAL A 149 -3.20 2.13 -8.31
N LEU A 150 -3.36 2.50 -7.02
CA LEU A 150 -2.97 3.81 -6.48
C LEU A 150 -1.48 3.91 -6.10
N ARG A 151 -0.71 2.82 -6.13
CA ARG A 151 0.69 2.79 -5.67
C ARG A 151 1.66 3.68 -6.46
N GLY A 152 1.34 3.97 -7.70
CA GLY A 152 2.22 4.73 -8.59
C GLY A 152 1.81 6.19 -8.68
N PHE A 153 2.59 7.11 -8.11
CA PHE A 153 2.33 8.56 -8.21
C PHE A 153 2.13 9.04 -9.64
N GLY A 154 2.92 8.56 -10.60
CA GLY A 154 2.84 8.93 -12.02
C GLY A 154 1.82 8.15 -12.84
N THR A 155 1.01 7.28 -12.24
CA THR A 155 -0.01 6.53 -13.00
C THR A 155 -1.22 7.41 -13.29
N LYS A 156 -1.80 7.26 -14.49
CA LYS A 156 -3.02 7.98 -14.88
C LYS A 156 -4.12 7.79 -13.83
N THR A 157 -4.32 6.56 -13.34
CA THR A 157 -5.36 6.26 -12.35
C THR A 157 -5.15 7.05 -11.05
N TYR A 158 -3.93 7.13 -10.51
CA TYR A 158 -3.68 7.90 -9.30
C TYR A 158 -3.95 9.39 -9.50
N GLN A 159 -3.43 9.96 -10.59
CA GLN A 159 -3.58 11.39 -10.89
C GLN A 159 -5.04 11.80 -11.10
N GLU A 160 -5.82 10.94 -11.74
CA GLU A 160 -7.25 11.19 -11.95
C GLU A 160 -8.08 10.97 -10.68
N PHE A 161 -7.80 9.90 -9.91
CA PHE A 161 -8.63 9.53 -8.76
C PHE A 161 -8.44 10.47 -7.57
N LEU A 162 -7.26 11.05 -7.38
CA LEU A 162 -7.00 11.94 -6.26
C LEU A 162 -7.99 13.13 -6.22
N PRO A 163 -8.14 13.95 -7.28
CA PRO A 163 -9.12 15.03 -7.30
C PRO A 163 -10.57 14.54 -7.39
N LEU A 164 -10.84 13.43 -8.12
CA LEU A 164 -12.20 12.93 -8.31
C LEU A 164 -12.88 12.50 -7.01
N PHE A 165 -12.12 11.91 -6.09
CA PHE A 165 -12.67 11.40 -4.83
C PHE A 165 -12.49 12.38 -3.67
N ALA A 166 -11.85 13.53 -3.86
CA ALA A 166 -11.52 14.47 -2.78
C ALA A 166 -12.74 14.90 -1.95
N GLU A 167 -13.89 15.08 -2.61
CA GLU A 167 -15.15 15.55 -2.01
C GLU A 167 -15.99 14.43 -1.37
N VAL A 168 -15.62 13.15 -1.55
CA VAL A 168 -16.37 12.03 -0.98
C VAL A 168 -16.11 11.95 0.52
N PRO A 169 -17.15 12.03 1.39
CA PRO A 169 -16.92 12.11 2.84
C PRO A 169 -16.35 10.82 3.45
N TYR A 170 -16.79 9.66 2.98
CA TYR A 170 -16.36 8.35 3.48
C TYR A 170 -15.62 7.60 2.38
N ARG A 171 -14.31 7.43 2.53
CA ARG A 171 -13.44 6.80 1.53
C ARG A 171 -12.70 5.63 2.12
N PHE A 172 -12.84 4.48 1.48
CA PHE A 172 -12.14 3.26 1.89
C PHE A 172 -11.33 2.69 0.74
N VAL A 173 -10.24 2.04 1.07
CA VAL A 173 -9.43 1.28 0.12
C VAL A 173 -9.15 -0.09 0.70
N ALA A 174 -9.16 -1.12 -0.14
CA ALA A 174 -8.84 -2.49 0.25
C ALA A 174 -7.85 -3.12 -0.72
N THR A 175 -6.85 -3.82 -0.24
CA THR A 175 -5.94 -4.65 -1.04
C THR A 175 -5.15 -5.61 -0.16
N ALA A 176 -4.72 -6.73 -0.72
CA ALA A 176 -3.80 -7.66 -0.05
C ALA A 176 -2.32 -7.30 -0.27
N THR A 177 -2.01 -6.43 -1.23
CA THR A 177 -0.65 -6.10 -1.65
C THR A 177 -0.41 -4.60 -1.72
N PRO A 178 -0.45 -3.89 -0.57
CA PRO A 178 -0.40 -2.43 -0.57
C PRO A 178 0.96 -1.86 -1.00
N SER A 179 2.07 -2.53 -0.70
CA SER A 179 3.42 -2.02 -0.94
C SER A 179 4.43 -3.14 -1.21
N PRO A 180 4.34 -3.82 -2.36
CA PRO A 180 5.21 -4.96 -2.66
C PRO A 180 6.65 -4.57 -3.01
N ASN A 181 6.90 -3.32 -3.42
CA ASN A 181 8.22 -2.92 -3.88
C ASN A 181 8.93 -1.98 -2.90
N ARG A 182 8.24 -0.97 -2.36
CA ARG A 182 8.86 0.07 -1.52
C ARG A 182 7.85 0.66 -0.54
N TYR A 183 8.25 0.93 0.68
CA TYR A 183 7.39 1.53 1.72
C TYR A 183 6.76 2.86 1.31
N LYS A 184 7.42 3.65 0.44
CA LYS A 184 6.86 4.88 -0.10
C LYS A 184 5.55 4.70 -0.87
N GLU A 185 5.22 3.48 -1.32
CA GLU A 185 3.95 3.22 -2.00
C GLU A 185 2.75 3.43 -1.06
N LEU A 186 2.95 3.27 0.26
CA LEU A 186 1.90 3.48 1.27
C LEU A 186 1.43 4.95 1.35
N ILE A 187 2.32 5.92 1.12
CA ILE A 187 1.95 7.33 1.23
C ILE A 187 0.93 7.78 0.18
N HIS A 188 0.84 7.06 -0.94
CA HIS A 188 -0.14 7.39 -1.98
C HIS A 188 -1.57 7.05 -1.54
N TYR A 189 -1.76 6.00 -0.74
CA TYR A 189 -3.06 5.72 -0.13
C TYR A 189 -3.42 6.80 0.89
N ALA A 190 -2.45 7.26 1.69
CA ALA A 190 -2.68 8.35 2.64
C ALA A 190 -3.10 9.64 1.93
N GLY A 191 -2.48 9.97 0.79
CA GLY A 191 -2.88 11.10 -0.07
C GLY A 191 -4.31 10.95 -0.59
N TYR A 192 -4.67 9.79 -1.14
CA TYR A 192 -6.04 9.51 -1.60
C TYR A 192 -7.08 9.59 -0.47
N LEU A 193 -6.76 9.09 0.71
CA LEU A 193 -7.64 9.13 1.88
C LEU A 193 -7.72 10.53 2.53
N GLY A 194 -6.88 11.48 2.12
CA GLY A 194 -6.82 12.81 2.69
C GLY A 194 -6.20 12.85 4.10
N VAL A 195 -5.39 11.85 4.43
CA VAL A 195 -4.70 11.76 5.74
C VAL A 195 -3.51 12.72 5.81
N MET A 196 -2.72 12.76 4.74
CA MET A 196 -1.57 13.65 4.58
C MET A 196 -1.26 13.78 3.10
N ASP A 197 -0.86 14.98 2.66
CA ASP A 197 -0.39 15.18 1.30
C ASP A 197 0.85 14.32 1.01
N THR A 198 0.93 13.78 -0.21
CA THR A 198 2.00 12.87 -0.60
C THR A 198 3.39 13.53 -0.53
N GLY A 199 3.50 14.82 -0.90
CA GLY A 199 4.75 15.58 -0.82
C GLY A 199 5.20 15.81 0.62
N GLN A 200 4.25 16.14 1.50
CA GLN A 200 4.50 16.26 2.94
C GLN A 200 4.97 14.94 3.54
N ALA A 201 4.30 13.83 3.25
CA ALA A 201 4.68 12.51 3.73
C ALA A 201 6.08 12.08 3.23
N LEU A 202 6.41 12.40 1.97
CA LEU A 202 7.75 12.15 1.42
C LEU A 202 8.82 12.93 2.17
N THR A 203 8.61 14.23 2.37
CA THR A 203 9.57 15.10 3.07
C THR A 203 9.76 14.66 4.53
N ARG A 204 8.67 14.28 5.19
CA ARG A 204 8.67 13.91 6.60
C ARG A 204 9.37 12.60 6.89
N PHE A 205 9.14 11.57 6.06
CA PHE A 205 9.53 10.20 6.38
C PHE A 205 10.64 9.64 5.50
N PHE A 206 10.94 10.23 4.34
CA PHE A 206 11.84 9.62 3.36
C PHE A 206 13.03 10.51 3.02
N GLN A 207 14.17 9.86 2.82
CA GLN A 207 15.41 10.46 2.34
C GLN A 207 15.82 9.89 0.99
N ARG A 208 16.60 10.66 0.24
CA ARG A 208 17.24 10.15 -0.97
C ARG A 208 18.34 9.16 -0.62
N ASP A 209 18.32 8.01 -1.26
CA ASP A 209 19.43 7.06 -1.19
C ASP A 209 20.62 7.64 -1.97
N SER A 210 21.72 7.90 -1.26
CA SER A 210 22.95 8.43 -1.86
C SER A 210 23.62 7.47 -2.84
N THR A 211 23.27 6.18 -2.80
CA THR A 211 23.91 5.12 -3.60
C THR A 211 23.14 4.80 -4.88
N LYS A 212 21.84 5.16 -4.96
CA LYS A 212 20.97 4.86 -6.11
C LYS A 212 20.12 6.05 -6.48
N ALA A 213 20.31 6.57 -7.69
CA ALA A 213 19.50 7.66 -8.22
C ALA A 213 18.00 7.32 -8.16
N ASN A 214 17.17 8.29 -7.76
CA ASN A 214 15.71 8.17 -7.63
C ASN A 214 15.21 7.12 -6.63
N ASN A 215 16.06 6.60 -5.75
CA ASN A 215 15.65 5.73 -4.68
C ASN A 215 15.39 6.55 -3.41
N LEU A 216 14.20 6.35 -2.81
CA LEU A 216 13.80 6.95 -1.55
C LEU A 216 13.66 5.85 -0.51
N THR A 217 14.32 6.03 0.61
CA THR A 217 14.30 5.12 1.76
C THR A 217 13.76 5.86 2.99
N LEU A 218 13.14 5.14 3.91
CA LEU A 218 12.75 5.72 5.20
C LEU A 218 13.99 6.23 5.93
N TYR A 219 13.85 7.39 6.62
CA TYR A 219 14.84 7.77 7.62
C TYR A 219 14.88 6.71 8.72
N PRO A 220 16.05 6.14 9.07
CA PRO A 220 16.13 5.10 10.11
C PRO A 220 15.55 5.54 11.46
N HIS A 221 15.76 6.79 11.86
CA HIS A 221 15.23 7.33 13.11
C HIS A 221 13.72 7.64 13.08
N LYS A 222 13.12 7.71 11.88
CA LYS A 222 11.69 7.94 11.67
C LYS A 222 10.88 6.65 11.44
N GLU A 223 11.53 5.52 11.35
CA GLU A 223 10.84 4.27 10.99
C GLU A 223 9.69 3.97 11.96
N LYS A 224 9.91 4.11 13.26
CA LYS A 224 8.88 3.85 14.28
C LYS A 224 7.73 4.84 14.19
N GLU A 225 8.02 6.13 13.99
CA GLU A 225 7.00 7.17 13.81
C GLU A 225 6.16 6.90 12.56
N PHE A 226 6.81 6.55 11.44
CA PHE A 226 6.14 6.20 10.19
C PHE A 226 5.14 5.06 10.38
N TRP A 227 5.55 3.98 11.03
CA TRP A 227 4.68 2.83 11.22
C TRP A 227 3.54 3.10 12.20
N LEU A 228 3.77 3.89 13.25
CA LEU A 228 2.70 4.36 14.13
C LEU A 228 1.72 5.25 13.37
N TRP A 229 2.22 6.18 12.55
CA TRP A 229 1.36 6.98 11.69
C TRP A 229 0.55 6.13 10.72
N VAL A 230 1.16 5.15 10.04
CA VAL A 230 0.43 4.23 9.16
C VAL A 230 -0.68 3.50 9.91
N SER A 231 -0.44 3.05 11.14
CA SER A 231 -1.45 2.34 11.94
C SER A 231 -2.67 3.20 12.34
N THR A 232 -2.57 4.53 12.25
CA THR A 232 -3.71 5.41 12.52
C THR A 232 -4.75 5.45 11.41
N TRP A 233 -4.38 5.05 10.19
CA TRP A 233 -5.26 5.10 9.03
C TRP A 233 -5.30 3.80 8.20
N ALA A 234 -4.39 2.87 8.42
CA ALA A 234 -4.31 1.59 7.71
C ALA A 234 -4.28 0.41 8.69
N LEU A 235 -5.12 -0.57 8.44
CA LEU A 235 -5.17 -1.84 9.17
C LEU A 235 -4.56 -2.95 8.34
N PHE A 236 -3.56 -3.64 8.91
CA PHE A 236 -2.95 -4.82 8.32
C PHE A 236 -3.42 -6.07 9.08
N LEU A 237 -4.02 -7.00 8.36
CA LEU A 237 -4.51 -8.26 8.91
C LEU A 237 -4.04 -9.43 8.06
N THR A 238 -3.42 -10.42 8.70
CA THR A 238 -3.05 -11.68 8.06
C THR A 238 -3.97 -12.82 8.48
N LYS A 239 -4.45 -12.76 9.72
CA LYS A 239 -5.28 -13.78 10.35
C LYS A 239 -6.06 -13.19 11.54
N PRO A 240 -7.12 -13.84 12.01
CA PRO A 240 -7.95 -13.32 13.10
C PRO A 240 -7.20 -13.06 14.41
N SER A 241 -6.15 -13.83 14.71
CA SER A 241 -5.36 -13.64 15.93
C SER A 241 -4.54 -12.34 15.95
N ASP A 242 -4.40 -11.65 14.84
CA ASP A 242 -3.83 -10.29 14.81
C ASP A 242 -4.71 -9.30 15.60
N LEU A 243 -6.01 -9.60 15.73
CA LEU A 243 -6.98 -8.88 16.57
C LEU A 243 -7.38 -9.63 17.84
N GLY A 244 -6.64 -10.68 18.22
CA GLY A 244 -6.91 -11.47 19.43
C GLY A 244 -7.99 -12.53 19.30
N TYR A 245 -8.47 -12.84 18.11
CA TYR A 245 -9.46 -13.87 17.86
C TYR A 245 -8.81 -15.22 17.50
N PRO A 246 -9.51 -16.37 17.73
CA PRO A 246 -9.00 -17.66 17.31
C PRO A 246 -8.82 -17.76 15.79
N ASP A 247 -7.75 -18.43 15.36
CA ASP A 247 -7.44 -18.67 13.94
C ASP A 247 -8.18 -19.89 13.34
N THR A 248 -9.21 -20.40 13.98
CA THR A 248 -9.97 -21.55 13.53
C THR A 248 -10.45 -21.39 12.08
N GLY A 249 -9.99 -22.27 11.19
CA GLY A 249 -10.25 -22.23 9.76
C GLY A 249 -9.34 -21.29 8.95
N TYR A 250 -8.48 -20.50 9.59
CA TYR A 250 -7.51 -19.62 8.97
C TYR A 250 -6.07 -20.16 9.04
N GLU A 251 -5.87 -21.30 9.64
CA GLU A 251 -4.58 -22.00 9.64
C GLU A 251 -4.33 -22.56 8.24
N LEU A 252 -3.38 -21.93 7.53
CA LEU A 252 -3.01 -22.41 6.21
C LEU A 252 -2.01 -23.56 6.33
N PRO A 253 -2.14 -24.60 5.47
CA PRO A 253 -1.15 -25.66 5.39
C PRO A 253 0.20 -25.12 4.89
N GLU A 254 1.21 -25.97 4.88
CA GLU A 254 2.55 -25.61 4.41
C GLU A 254 2.54 -25.16 2.95
N LEU A 255 3.20 -24.03 2.64
CA LEU A 255 3.51 -23.60 1.28
C LEU A 255 4.93 -24.04 0.93
N ARG A 256 5.05 -24.92 -0.04
CA ARG A 256 6.32 -25.45 -0.55
C ARG A 256 6.63 -24.79 -1.89
N VAL A 257 7.67 -24.01 -1.92
CA VAL A 257 8.14 -23.37 -3.15
C VAL A 257 9.30 -24.19 -3.71
N HIS A 258 9.09 -24.80 -4.88
CA HIS A 258 10.08 -25.61 -5.56
C HIS A 258 10.75 -24.79 -6.65
N GLU A 259 12.08 -24.76 -6.60
CA GLU A 259 12.91 -24.09 -7.62
C GLU A 259 13.26 -25.10 -8.73
N GLU A 260 12.81 -24.84 -9.93
CA GLU A 260 12.98 -25.72 -11.10
C GLU A 260 13.77 -24.98 -12.18
N VAL A 261 15.09 -25.14 -12.13
CA VAL A 261 16.00 -24.49 -13.08
C VAL A 261 16.18 -25.34 -14.32
N VAL A 262 16.08 -24.72 -15.49
CA VAL A 262 16.40 -25.39 -16.77
C VAL A 262 17.71 -24.83 -17.33
N SER A 263 18.54 -25.75 -17.85
CA SER A 263 19.80 -25.38 -18.49
C SER A 263 19.55 -24.67 -19.80
N VAL A 264 20.40 -23.69 -20.11
CA VAL A 264 20.33 -22.88 -21.33
C VAL A 264 21.25 -23.45 -22.37
N ASP A 265 20.76 -23.65 -23.61
CA ASP A 265 21.63 -23.95 -24.74
C ASP A 265 22.41 -22.70 -25.17
N ASN A 266 23.68 -22.63 -24.79
CA ASN A 266 24.57 -21.53 -25.12
C ASN A 266 25.03 -21.55 -26.60
N SER A 267 24.76 -22.60 -27.38
CA SER A 267 25.12 -22.67 -28.81
C SER A 267 24.42 -21.58 -29.65
N THR A 268 23.31 -21.02 -29.13
CA THR A 268 22.52 -19.93 -29.74
C THR A 268 22.74 -18.56 -29.12
N ALA A 269 23.85 -18.35 -28.40
CA ALA A 269 24.11 -17.10 -27.64
C ALA A 269 24.24 -15.82 -28.50
N GLY A 270 24.24 -15.95 -29.84
CA GLY A 270 24.31 -14.81 -30.77
C GLY A 270 25.66 -14.11 -30.78
N THR A 271 25.74 -12.99 -31.50
CA THR A 271 26.93 -12.14 -31.60
C THR A 271 26.71 -10.85 -30.80
N ASP A 272 27.79 -10.29 -30.26
CA ASP A 272 27.79 -8.98 -29.63
C ASP A 272 27.69 -7.84 -30.70
N ARG A 273 27.73 -6.57 -30.26
CA ARG A 273 27.68 -5.39 -31.16
C ARG A 273 28.88 -5.31 -32.09
N ASP A 274 29.98 -5.97 -31.74
CA ASP A 274 31.24 -6.01 -32.50
C ASP A 274 31.34 -7.28 -33.40
N GLY A 275 30.30 -8.11 -33.46
CA GLY A 275 30.20 -9.30 -34.30
C GLY A 275 30.92 -10.52 -33.74
N GLN A 276 31.39 -10.53 -32.48
CA GLN A 276 31.99 -11.71 -31.85
C GLN A 276 30.90 -12.62 -31.27
N VAL A 277 31.07 -13.94 -31.48
CA VAL A 277 30.15 -14.94 -30.90
C VAL A 277 30.30 -14.94 -29.38
N LYS A 278 29.20 -14.69 -28.67
CA LYS A 278 29.17 -14.75 -27.21
C LYS A 278 29.33 -16.18 -26.73
N MET A 279 30.26 -16.42 -25.82
CA MET A 279 30.45 -17.75 -25.21
C MET A 279 29.32 -18.13 -24.24
N PHE A 280 28.65 -17.11 -23.65
CA PHE A 280 27.52 -17.28 -22.73
C PHE A 280 26.44 -16.26 -23.04
N ARG A 281 25.16 -16.62 -22.79
CA ARG A 281 24.07 -15.65 -22.80
C ARG A 281 24.22 -14.67 -21.64
N GLU A 282 24.06 -13.38 -21.94
CA GLU A 282 24.05 -12.34 -20.88
C GLU A 282 22.77 -12.45 -20.06
N ALA A 283 22.87 -12.22 -18.76
CA ALA A 283 21.72 -12.17 -17.87
C ALA A 283 20.72 -11.08 -18.31
N ALA A 284 19.43 -11.40 -18.30
CA ALA A 284 18.38 -10.46 -18.66
C ALA A 284 18.28 -9.34 -17.62
N LEU A 285 18.71 -8.13 -17.96
CA LEU A 285 18.74 -6.97 -17.07
C LEU A 285 17.51 -6.04 -17.17
N GLY A 286 16.56 -6.33 -18.09
CA GLY A 286 15.38 -5.51 -18.30
C GLY A 286 14.16 -6.30 -18.81
N LEU A 287 12.99 -5.65 -18.80
CA LEU A 287 11.71 -6.29 -19.19
C LEU A 287 11.71 -6.80 -20.64
N VAL A 288 12.35 -6.08 -21.57
CA VAL A 288 12.40 -6.45 -22.99
C VAL A 288 13.34 -7.64 -23.20
N ASP A 289 14.49 -7.60 -22.54
CA ASP A 289 15.49 -8.68 -22.59
C ASP A 289 14.94 -9.96 -21.94
N ALA A 290 14.22 -9.82 -20.83
CA ALA A 290 13.54 -10.92 -20.16
C ALA A 290 12.49 -11.59 -21.07
N ALA A 291 11.71 -10.81 -21.81
CA ALA A 291 10.70 -11.36 -22.72
C ALA A 291 11.32 -12.13 -23.91
N LYS A 292 12.46 -11.67 -24.41
CA LYS A 292 13.23 -12.36 -25.47
C LYS A 292 13.81 -13.67 -24.92
N GLU A 293 14.51 -13.59 -23.80
CA GLU A 293 15.13 -14.73 -23.13
C GLU A 293 14.11 -15.84 -22.80
N ARG A 294 12.92 -15.45 -22.36
CA ARG A 294 11.80 -16.39 -22.09
C ARG A 294 11.32 -17.14 -23.33
N ARG A 295 11.31 -16.49 -24.51
CA ARG A 295 10.94 -17.15 -25.78
C ARG A 295 12.02 -18.12 -26.24
N ASP A 296 13.28 -17.73 -26.07
CA ASP A 296 14.43 -18.52 -26.51
C ASP A 296 14.59 -19.82 -25.72
N ASN A 297 14.17 -19.84 -24.41
CA ASN A 297 14.24 -21.01 -23.53
C ASN A 297 12.88 -21.70 -23.31
N MET A 298 11.90 -21.44 -24.18
CA MET A 298 10.54 -21.94 -23.98
C MET A 298 10.45 -23.46 -24.09
N THR A 299 11.17 -24.07 -25.02
CA THR A 299 11.14 -25.52 -25.23
C THR A 299 11.58 -26.28 -23.98
N GLU A 300 12.68 -25.86 -23.37
CA GLU A 300 13.26 -26.47 -22.19
C GLU A 300 12.34 -26.30 -20.97
N LYS A 301 11.75 -25.10 -20.82
CA LYS A 301 10.79 -24.83 -19.74
C LYS A 301 9.52 -25.66 -19.87
N ILE A 302 8.97 -25.80 -21.08
CA ILE A 302 7.81 -26.65 -21.33
C ILE A 302 8.12 -28.13 -21.07
N ALA A 303 9.30 -28.61 -21.48
CA ALA A 303 9.72 -29.99 -21.17
C ALA A 303 9.79 -30.22 -19.65
N ARG A 304 10.30 -29.25 -18.89
CA ARG A 304 10.32 -29.32 -17.43
C ARG A 304 8.90 -29.32 -16.82
N VAL A 305 7.97 -28.54 -17.33
CA VAL A 305 6.56 -28.56 -16.90
C VAL A 305 5.96 -29.96 -17.11
N VAL A 306 6.16 -30.57 -18.28
CA VAL A 306 5.68 -31.92 -18.58
C VAL A 306 6.32 -32.96 -17.64
N GLU A 307 7.61 -32.83 -17.37
CA GLU A 307 8.31 -33.68 -16.40
C GLU A 307 7.67 -33.57 -15.00
N ILE A 308 7.46 -32.34 -14.48
CA ILE A 308 6.85 -32.10 -13.16
C ILE A 308 5.46 -32.74 -13.08
N ILE A 309 4.61 -32.52 -14.08
CA ILE A 309 3.25 -33.07 -14.12
C ILE A 309 3.25 -34.60 -14.12
N ASN A 310 4.24 -35.22 -14.79
CA ASN A 310 4.35 -36.68 -14.92
C ASN A 310 5.09 -37.36 -13.75
N ARG A 311 5.56 -36.62 -12.74
CA ARG A 311 6.14 -37.22 -11.53
C ARG A 311 5.11 -38.12 -10.85
N PRO A 312 5.50 -39.26 -10.27
CA PRO A 312 4.57 -40.19 -9.64
C PRO A 312 3.63 -39.55 -8.61
N GLU A 313 4.15 -38.62 -7.82
CA GLU A 313 3.42 -37.86 -6.82
C GLU A 313 2.42 -36.84 -7.37
N ASN A 314 2.47 -36.58 -8.68
CA ASN A 314 1.66 -35.58 -9.36
C ASN A 314 0.63 -36.19 -10.33
N LYS A 315 0.62 -37.51 -10.48
CA LYS A 315 -0.13 -38.21 -11.54
C LYS A 315 -1.64 -37.91 -11.56
N ASP A 316 -2.26 -37.75 -10.39
CA ASP A 316 -3.70 -37.53 -10.28
C ASP A 316 -4.08 -36.14 -9.81
N GLU A 317 -3.11 -35.23 -9.78
CA GLU A 317 -3.26 -33.89 -9.24
C GLU A 317 -3.76 -32.87 -10.27
N HIS A 318 -4.44 -31.83 -9.78
CA HIS A 318 -4.86 -30.70 -10.55
C HIS A 318 -3.77 -29.62 -10.53
N PHE A 319 -3.46 -29.07 -11.69
CA PHE A 319 -2.45 -28.03 -11.81
C PHE A 319 -2.98 -26.76 -12.44
N LEU A 320 -2.64 -25.64 -11.81
CA LEU A 320 -2.80 -24.31 -12.36
C LEU A 320 -1.48 -23.87 -13.00
N LEU A 321 -1.50 -23.68 -14.33
CA LEU A 321 -0.32 -23.40 -15.14
C LEU A 321 -0.28 -21.91 -15.49
N TRP A 322 0.55 -21.14 -14.80
CA TRP A 322 0.65 -19.71 -15.00
C TRP A 322 1.64 -19.36 -16.11
N HIS A 323 1.17 -18.57 -17.06
CA HIS A 323 1.98 -18.05 -18.17
C HIS A 323 1.77 -16.54 -18.33
N ASP A 324 2.65 -15.87 -19.10
CA ASP A 324 2.54 -14.46 -19.42
C ASP A 324 2.48 -14.20 -20.94
N LEU A 325 3.19 -15.00 -21.73
CA LEU A 325 3.23 -14.89 -23.18
C LEU A 325 2.18 -15.78 -23.83
N GLU A 326 1.60 -15.34 -24.95
CA GLU A 326 0.68 -16.16 -25.73
C GLU A 326 1.36 -17.43 -26.28
N SER A 327 2.63 -17.31 -26.69
CA SER A 327 3.42 -18.45 -27.10
C SER A 327 3.63 -19.52 -26.01
N GLU A 328 3.71 -19.08 -24.74
CA GLU A 328 3.76 -20.00 -23.60
C GLU A 328 2.42 -20.75 -23.43
N ARG A 329 1.28 -20.03 -23.56
CA ARG A 329 -0.07 -20.62 -23.53
C ARG A 329 -0.22 -21.73 -24.57
N GLU A 330 0.12 -21.41 -25.82
CA GLU A 330 0.00 -22.35 -26.94
C GLU A 330 0.88 -23.58 -26.74
N ALA A 331 2.12 -23.37 -26.29
CA ALA A 331 3.06 -24.44 -26.01
C ALA A 331 2.59 -25.34 -24.86
N LEU A 332 2.05 -24.78 -23.75
CA LEU A 332 1.48 -25.53 -22.64
C LEU A 332 0.29 -26.38 -23.08
N CYS A 333 -0.69 -25.79 -23.78
CA CYS A 333 -1.88 -26.50 -24.25
C CYS A 333 -1.53 -27.61 -25.28
N LYS A 334 -0.46 -27.44 -26.04
CA LYS A 334 0.01 -28.46 -26.96
C LYS A 334 0.76 -29.59 -26.27
N ALA A 335 1.56 -29.28 -25.25
CA ALA A 335 2.44 -30.25 -24.59
C ALA A 335 1.75 -31.03 -23.46
N VAL A 336 0.72 -30.45 -22.80
CA VAL A 336 -0.01 -31.06 -21.69
C VAL A 336 -1.37 -31.56 -22.16
N PRO A 337 -1.58 -32.87 -22.31
CA PRO A 337 -2.85 -33.42 -22.78
C PRO A 337 -4.01 -33.05 -21.84
N GLY A 338 -5.11 -32.55 -22.41
CA GLY A 338 -6.30 -32.12 -21.62
C GLY A 338 -6.18 -30.75 -20.98
N CYS A 339 -5.09 -30.01 -21.21
CA CYS A 339 -4.97 -28.63 -20.77
C CYS A 339 -5.92 -27.73 -21.55
N LYS A 340 -6.70 -26.91 -20.81
CA LYS A 340 -7.48 -25.81 -21.39
C LYS A 340 -6.93 -24.48 -20.90
N ALA A 341 -7.16 -23.41 -21.68
CA ALA A 341 -6.68 -22.08 -21.34
C ALA A 341 -7.81 -21.06 -21.26
N VAL A 342 -7.57 -20.02 -20.44
CA VAL A 342 -8.39 -18.78 -20.41
C VAL A 342 -7.52 -17.62 -20.89
N TYR A 343 -8.01 -16.87 -21.88
CA TYR A 343 -7.27 -15.76 -22.52
C TYR A 343 -8.20 -14.63 -22.99
N GLY A 344 -7.65 -13.43 -23.21
CA GLY A 344 -8.42 -12.19 -23.33
C GLY A 344 -9.31 -12.05 -24.55
N SER A 345 -8.99 -12.73 -25.67
CA SER A 345 -9.81 -12.70 -26.89
C SER A 345 -10.82 -13.85 -26.98
N GLN A 346 -10.93 -14.67 -25.93
CA GLN A 346 -11.88 -15.76 -25.83
C GLN A 346 -13.28 -15.19 -25.51
N ASP A 347 -14.31 -15.88 -25.97
CA ASP A 347 -15.70 -15.60 -25.58
C ASP A 347 -15.89 -15.71 -24.06
N ASP A 348 -16.58 -14.73 -23.47
CA ASP A 348 -16.74 -14.65 -22.02
C ASP A 348 -17.49 -15.90 -21.46
N GLU A 349 -18.49 -16.44 -22.17
CA GLU A 349 -19.23 -17.64 -21.73
C GLU A 349 -18.36 -18.91 -21.80
N GLU A 350 -17.48 -19.00 -22.80
CA GLU A 350 -16.54 -20.11 -22.89
C GLU A 350 -15.49 -20.03 -21.79
N ALA A 351 -14.94 -18.84 -21.52
CA ALA A 351 -13.99 -18.62 -20.44
C ALA A 351 -14.58 -18.99 -19.08
N ASP A 352 -15.80 -18.53 -18.79
CA ASP A 352 -16.51 -18.84 -17.55
C ASP A 352 -16.79 -20.33 -17.39
N ARG A 353 -17.09 -21.03 -18.47
CA ARG A 353 -17.31 -22.49 -18.47
C ARG A 353 -16.00 -23.24 -18.14
N VAL A 354 -14.88 -22.85 -18.74
CA VAL A 354 -13.56 -23.44 -18.45
C VAL A 354 -13.16 -23.20 -16.99
N ILE A 355 -13.39 -22.00 -16.48
CA ILE A 355 -13.13 -21.65 -15.06
C ILE A 355 -13.99 -22.51 -14.12
N ALA A 356 -15.29 -22.66 -14.44
CA ALA A 356 -16.21 -23.47 -13.65
C ALA A 356 -15.78 -24.95 -13.65
N ASP A 357 -15.40 -25.51 -14.79
CA ASP A 357 -14.94 -26.89 -14.91
C ASP A 357 -13.69 -27.15 -14.06
N PHE A 358 -12.74 -26.19 -14.02
CA PHE A 358 -11.56 -26.31 -13.17
C PHE A 358 -11.91 -26.14 -11.68
N LYS A 359 -12.76 -25.20 -11.33
CA LYS A 359 -13.23 -24.95 -9.97
C LYS A 359 -13.94 -26.17 -9.37
N ASP A 360 -14.71 -26.89 -10.19
CA ASP A 360 -15.47 -28.08 -9.77
C ASP A 360 -14.65 -29.38 -9.89
N GLY A 361 -13.36 -29.31 -10.24
CA GLY A 361 -12.49 -30.48 -10.36
C GLY A 361 -12.72 -31.34 -11.61
N ARG A 362 -13.53 -30.89 -12.58
CA ARG A 362 -13.77 -31.60 -13.84
C ARG A 362 -12.63 -31.45 -14.85
N LEU A 363 -11.91 -30.32 -14.78
CA LEU A 363 -10.74 -30.01 -15.58
C LEU A 363 -9.48 -30.18 -14.74
N LYS A 364 -8.50 -30.95 -15.21
CA LYS A 364 -7.27 -31.26 -14.48
C LYS A 364 -6.18 -30.20 -14.60
N TYR A 365 -6.06 -29.57 -15.79
CA TYR A 365 -5.02 -28.61 -16.12
C TYR A 365 -5.62 -27.33 -16.70
N LEU A 366 -5.41 -26.21 -16.01
CA LEU A 366 -5.85 -24.89 -16.46
C LEU A 366 -4.64 -23.98 -16.68
N ALA A 367 -4.48 -23.48 -17.91
CA ALA A 367 -3.48 -22.49 -18.25
C ALA A 367 -4.09 -21.07 -18.29
N ALA A 368 -3.47 -20.10 -17.63
CA ALA A 368 -3.96 -18.72 -17.66
C ALA A 368 -2.86 -17.72 -17.29
N LYS A 369 -3.06 -16.46 -17.69
CA LYS A 369 -2.30 -15.35 -17.15
C LYS A 369 -2.81 -14.98 -15.75
N PRO A 370 -1.94 -14.59 -14.80
CA PRO A 370 -2.37 -14.13 -13.48
C PRO A 370 -3.45 -13.03 -13.53
N GLU A 371 -3.31 -12.08 -14.45
CA GLU A 371 -4.25 -10.98 -14.69
C GLU A 371 -5.63 -11.45 -15.19
N MET A 372 -5.68 -12.59 -15.89
CA MET A 372 -6.89 -13.09 -16.55
C MET A 372 -7.84 -13.84 -15.62
N LEU A 373 -7.30 -14.57 -14.63
CA LEU A 373 -8.13 -15.32 -13.70
C LEU A 373 -8.68 -14.47 -12.56
N GLY A 374 -8.51 -13.16 -12.68
CA GLY A 374 -9.17 -12.19 -11.84
C GLY A 374 -8.88 -12.38 -10.35
N GLU A 375 -9.23 -11.40 -9.61
CA GLU A 375 -9.34 -11.46 -8.17
C GLU A 375 -10.68 -12.14 -7.82
N GLY A 376 -10.74 -12.81 -6.67
CA GLY A 376 -11.98 -13.45 -6.21
C GLY A 376 -12.17 -14.92 -6.58
N LEU A 377 -11.49 -15.48 -7.58
CA LEU A 377 -11.63 -16.88 -7.93
C LEU A 377 -11.00 -17.82 -6.89
N ASN A 378 -11.74 -18.86 -6.53
CA ASN A 378 -11.43 -19.81 -5.47
C ASN A 378 -11.15 -21.19 -6.07
N PHE A 379 -9.87 -21.60 -6.16
CA PHE A 379 -9.49 -22.91 -6.71
C PHE A 379 -9.00 -23.91 -5.64
N GLN A 380 -8.85 -23.47 -4.38
CA GLN A 380 -8.26 -24.23 -3.30
C GLN A 380 -8.98 -25.54 -2.93
N TYR A 381 -10.22 -25.72 -3.35
CA TYR A 381 -11.00 -26.92 -3.00
C TYR A 381 -10.55 -28.17 -3.77
N HIS A 382 -10.04 -27.99 -4.99
CA HIS A 382 -9.62 -29.08 -5.87
C HIS A 382 -8.18 -28.94 -6.36
N CYS A 383 -7.55 -27.79 -6.15
CA CYS A 383 -6.20 -27.54 -6.64
C CYS A 383 -5.29 -27.04 -5.50
N HIS A 384 -4.15 -27.69 -5.34
CA HIS A 384 -3.10 -27.32 -4.40
C HIS A 384 -1.71 -27.35 -5.03
N LYS A 385 -1.64 -27.47 -6.36
CA LYS A 385 -0.39 -27.44 -7.12
C LYS A 385 -0.44 -26.42 -8.23
N ALA A 386 0.63 -25.65 -8.39
CA ALA A 386 0.75 -24.70 -9.47
C ALA A 386 2.18 -24.65 -10.04
N ILE A 387 2.28 -24.38 -11.33
CA ILE A 387 3.55 -24.14 -12.03
C ILE A 387 3.52 -22.72 -12.58
N MET A 388 4.62 -21.99 -12.44
CA MET A 388 4.72 -20.61 -12.87
C MET A 388 6.04 -20.33 -13.56
N PHE A 389 5.99 -19.62 -14.67
CA PHE A 389 7.14 -18.95 -15.25
C PHE A 389 7.36 -17.60 -14.55
N ILE A 390 8.61 -17.31 -14.17
CA ILE A 390 8.93 -16.09 -13.42
C ILE A 390 9.12 -14.88 -14.35
N ASP A 391 8.79 -13.69 -13.82
CA ASP A 391 9.12 -12.38 -14.37
C ASP A 391 9.30 -11.33 -13.27
N TYR A 392 9.55 -10.06 -13.64
CA TYR A 392 9.74 -8.97 -12.70
C TYR A 392 8.44 -8.48 -12.02
N ARG A 393 7.25 -8.95 -12.44
CA ARG A 393 5.94 -8.54 -11.93
C ARG A 393 5.55 -9.33 -10.67
N PHE A 394 6.16 -8.98 -9.56
CA PHE A 394 5.95 -9.67 -8.28
C PHE A 394 4.48 -9.76 -7.88
N ASN A 395 3.72 -8.68 -8.03
CA ASN A 395 2.34 -8.60 -7.56
C ASN A 395 1.43 -9.64 -8.20
N ASP A 396 1.49 -9.75 -9.52
CA ASP A 396 0.65 -10.68 -10.30
C ASP A 396 0.95 -12.12 -9.89
N LYS A 397 2.24 -12.41 -9.64
CA LYS A 397 2.69 -13.73 -9.20
C LYS A 397 2.25 -14.04 -7.76
N PHE A 398 2.32 -13.05 -6.87
CA PHE A 398 1.87 -13.22 -5.49
C PHE A 398 0.34 -13.44 -5.42
N GLN A 399 -0.42 -12.70 -6.22
CA GLN A 399 -1.87 -12.92 -6.36
C GLN A 399 -2.19 -14.30 -6.95
N ALA A 400 -1.39 -14.75 -7.93
CA ALA A 400 -1.54 -16.08 -8.52
C ALA A 400 -1.37 -17.21 -7.50
N ILE A 401 -0.39 -17.09 -6.58
CA ILE A 401 -0.22 -18.05 -5.47
C ILE A 401 -1.47 -18.07 -4.60
N ALA A 402 -2.04 -16.92 -4.29
CA ALA A 402 -3.21 -16.78 -3.43
C ALA A 402 -4.51 -17.33 -4.03
N ARG A 403 -4.52 -17.82 -5.30
CA ARG A 403 -5.68 -18.52 -5.87
C ARG A 403 -5.88 -19.91 -5.29
N ILE A 404 -4.79 -20.55 -4.86
CA ILE A 404 -4.79 -21.89 -4.27
C ILE A 404 -4.30 -21.89 -2.81
N TYR A 405 -3.44 -20.94 -2.43
CA TYR A 405 -2.93 -20.79 -1.06
C TYR A 405 -3.73 -19.73 -0.30
N ARG A 406 -4.86 -20.14 0.25
CA ARG A 406 -5.81 -19.25 0.91
C ARG A 406 -6.70 -19.99 1.91
N PHE A 407 -7.52 -19.27 2.67
CA PHE A 407 -8.52 -19.78 3.58
C PHE A 407 -9.27 -21.01 3.02
N MET A 408 -9.49 -22.02 3.84
CA MET A 408 -10.11 -23.32 3.51
C MET A 408 -9.23 -24.26 2.64
N GLN A 409 -7.99 -23.94 2.35
CA GLN A 409 -7.05 -24.92 1.79
C GLN A 409 -6.71 -26.00 2.85
N GLN A 410 -6.88 -27.25 2.51
CA GLN A 410 -6.66 -28.39 3.43
C GLN A 410 -5.37 -29.17 3.16
N HIS A 411 -4.76 -28.96 2.00
CA HIS A 411 -3.57 -29.67 1.56
C HIS A 411 -2.35 -28.76 1.52
N PRO A 412 -1.13 -29.26 1.80
CA PRO A 412 0.09 -28.54 1.52
C PRO A 412 0.10 -28.07 0.06
N VAL A 413 0.50 -26.81 -0.17
CA VAL A 413 0.50 -26.24 -1.52
C VAL A 413 1.90 -26.32 -2.10
N ASP A 414 2.04 -27.01 -3.23
CA ASP A 414 3.29 -27.11 -4.00
C ASP A 414 3.28 -26.09 -5.14
N PHE A 415 4.24 -25.18 -5.09
CA PHE A 415 4.38 -24.09 -6.05
C PHE A 415 5.72 -24.19 -6.78
N TYR A 416 5.71 -24.56 -8.06
CA TYR A 416 6.90 -24.79 -8.87
C TYR A 416 7.25 -23.53 -9.67
N LEU A 417 8.41 -22.94 -9.39
CA LEU A 417 8.94 -21.79 -10.12
C LEU A 417 9.92 -22.30 -11.20
N VAL A 418 9.48 -22.28 -12.45
CA VAL A 418 10.27 -22.76 -13.58
C VAL A 418 10.93 -21.58 -14.28
N TYR A 419 12.26 -21.60 -14.37
CA TYR A 419 13.03 -20.55 -15.03
C TYR A 419 14.34 -21.08 -15.61
N ALA A 420 14.90 -20.35 -16.59
CA ALA A 420 16.18 -20.67 -17.18
C ALA A 420 17.35 -20.12 -16.34
N GLU A 421 18.53 -20.75 -16.39
CA GLU A 421 19.73 -20.28 -15.68
C GLU A 421 20.03 -18.80 -15.95
N SER A 422 19.78 -18.31 -17.17
CA SER A 422 19.93 -16.90 -17.56
C SER A 422 18.90 -15.96 -16.91
N GLU A 423 17.80 -16.48 -16.36
CA GLU A 423 16.76 -15.74 -15.64
C GLU A 423 17.00 -15.67 -14.11
N GLY A 424 18.15 -16.15 -13.62
CA GLY A 424 18.46 -16.23 -12.18
C GLY A 424 18.37 -14.90 -11.43
N GLU A 425 18.67 -13.76 -12.07
CA GLU A 425 18.52 -12.42 -11.47
C GLU A 425 17.04 -12.04 -11.28
N ILE A 426 16.16 -12.51 -12.16
CA ILE A 426 14.69 -12.34 -12.02
C ILE A 426 14.21 -13.10 -10.78
N TYR A 427 14.66 -14.34 -10.63
CA TYR A 427 14.34 -15.15 -9.44
C TYR A 427 14.81 -14.50 -8.14
N LYS A 428 16.07 -14.03 -8.08
CA LYS A 428 16.59 -13.32 -6.90
C LYS A 428 15.76 -12.08 -6.57
N SER A 429 15.44 -11.28 -7.57
CA SER A 429 14.59 -10.09 -7.41
C SER A 429 13.19 -10.45 -6.89
N PHE A 430 12.59 -11.53 -7.40
CA PHE A 430 11.29 -12.02 -6.95
C PHE A 430 11.34 -12.45 -5.47
N MET A 431 12.32 -13.26 -5.08
CA MET A 431 12.49 -13.73 -3.70
C MET A 431 12.79 -12.59 -2.72
N GLN A 432 13.58 -11.59 -3.14
CA GLN A 432 13.85 -10.40 -2.34
C GLN A 432 12.56 -9.60 -2.07
N LYS A 433 11.74 -9.37 -3.09
CA LYS A 433 10.44 -8.68 -2.94
C LYS A 433 9.48 -9.46 -2.03
N TRP A 434 9.48 -10.79 -2.14
CA TRP A 434 8.69 -11.66 -1.27
C TRP A 434 9.11 -11.55 0.20
N ALA A 435 10.42 -11.59 0.46
CA ALA A 435 10.95 -11.39 1.81
C ALA A 435 10.58 -10.02 2.37
N GLN A 436 10.73 -8.95 1.57
CA GLN A 436 10.39 -7.58 1.94
C GLN A 436 8.88 -7.41 2.24
N HIS A 437 8.02 -8.02 1.43
CA HIS A 437 6.58 -8.01 1.68
C HIS A 437 6.23 -8.69 3.01
N ARG A 438 6.81 -9.87 3.30
CA ARG A 438 6.59 -10.56 4.58
C ARG A 438 7.09 -9.76 5.78
N GLU A 439 8.24 -9.13 5.67
CA GLU A 439 8.79 -8.26 6.72
C GLU A 439 7.86 -7.07 7.02
N MET A 440 7.38 -6.40 5.98
CA MET A 440 6.44 -5.29 6.10
C MET A 440 5.15 -5.72 6.82
N VAL A 441 4.56 -6.83 6.38
CA VAL A 441 3.33 -7.35 6.98
C VAL A 441 3.55 -7.72 8.44
N ALA A 442 4.67 -8.38 8.77
CA ALA A 442 5.01 -8.73 10.16
C ALA A 442 5.15 -7.49 11.05
N LYS A 443 5.89 -6.47 10.61
CA LYS A 443 6.04 -5.20 11.35
C LYS A 443 4.69 -4.56 11.64
N MET A 444 3.79 -4.54 10.66
CA MET A 444 2.48 -3.92 10.82
C MET A 444 1.54 -4.71 11.72
N THR A 445 1.53 -6.03 11.60
CA THR A 445 0.72 -6.88 12.50
C THR A 445 1.20 -6.81 13.94
N ASP A 446 2.51 -6.73 14.17
CA ASP A 446 3.06 -6.54 15.51
C ASP A 446 2.61 -5.21 16.12
N ILE A 447 2.58 -4.12 15.34
CA ILE A 447 2.07 -2.83 15.80
C ILE A 447 0.58 -2.89 16.15
N VAL A 448 -0.23 -3.58 15.35
CA VAL A 448 -1.65 -3.78 15.65
C VAL A 448 -1.83 -4.58 16.95
N ARG A 449 -1.05 -5.64 17.15
CA ARG A 449 -1.06 -6.44 18.40
C ARG A 449 -0.64 -5.64 19.62
N GLU A 450 0.39 -4.79 19.49
CA GLU A 450 0.92 -3.98 20.59
C GLU A 450 0.04 -2.79 20.97
N ASN A 451 -0.66 -2.18 20.02
CA ASN A 451 -1.38 -0.92 20.20
C ASN A 451 -2.90 -1.06 20.17
N GLY A 452 -3.41 -2.25 19.80
CA GLY A 452 -4.84 -2.48 19.59
C GLY A 452 -5.38 -1.79 18.33
N LEU A 453 -6.60 -2.14 17.98
CA LEU A 453 -7.23 -1.71 16.73
C LEU A 453 -7.64 -0.21 16.74
N PHE A 454 -8.08 0.30 17.89
CA PHE A 454 -8.65 1.66 17.98
C PHE A 454 -7.63 2.77 18.26
N GLY A 455 -6.34 2.50 18.17
CA GLY A 455 -5.29 3.52 18.08
C GLY A 455 -5.04 4.39 19.33
N LEU A 456 -5.84 4.26 20.40
CA LEU A 456 -5.67 5.05 21.63
C LEU A 456 -4.25 4.92 22.22
N GLN A 457 -3.68 3.72 22.17
CA GLN A 457 -2.31 3.50 22.65
C GLN A 457 -1.23 4.04 21.69
N ALA A 458 -1.51 4.08 20.39
CA ALA A 458 -0.60 4.70 19.43
C ALA A 458 -0.58 6.22 19.61
N GLU A 459 -1.73 6.83 19.82
CA GLU A 459 -1.88 8.24 20.13
C GLU A 459 -1.16 8.62 21.45
N GLU A 460 -1.36 7.84 22.51
CA GLU A 460 -0.63 8.02 23.77
C GLU A 460 0.89 7.86 23.63
N LYS A 461 1.35 6.89 22.81
CA LYS A 461 2.78 6.70 22.53
C LYS A 461 3.36 7.87 21.74
N MET A 462 2.62 8.41 20.77
CA MET A 462 3.00 9.62 20.04
C MET A 462 3.03 10.84 20.98
N MET A 463 2.05 10.98 21.87
CA MET A 463 2.03 12.06 22.87
C MET A 463 3.25 12.02 23.81
N ARG A 464 3.76 10.85 24.17
CA ARG A 464 4.98 10.73 24.99
C ARG A 464 6.23 11.29 24.30
N TRP A 465 6.23 11.45 23.00
CA TRP A 465 7.34 12.07 22.25
C TRP A 465 7.25 13.60 22.18
N MET A 466 6.19 14.20 22.71
CA MET A 466 6.07 15.66 22.82
C MET A 466 6.88 16.27 23.97
N PHE A 467 7.41 15.47 24.87
CA PHE A 467 8.12 15.99 26.03
C PHE A 467 9.55 15.45 26.06
N ALA A 468 10.51 16.27 25.63
CA ALA A 468 11.92 16.02 25.92
C ALA A 468 12.10 16.07 27.45
N SER A 469 12.79 15.08 28.03
CA SER A 469 13.17 15.16 29.42
C SER A 469 14.15 16.32 29.58
N ARG A 470 13.82 17.29 30.42
CA ARG A 470 14.73 18.40 30.74
C ARG A 470 15.98 17.86 31.46
N GLU A 471 17.14 18.09 30.88
CA GLU A 471 18.43 17.76 31.47
C GLU A 471 19.25 19.03 31.65
N GLU A 472 19.91 19.16 32.77
CA GLU A 472 20.74 20.30 33.10
C GLU A 472 22.12 19.86 33.58
N LYS A 473 23.15 20.53 33.05
CA LYS A 473 24.52 20.43 33.54
C LYS A 473 25.06 21.83 33.77
N SER A 474 25.77 22.03 34.86
CA SER A 474 26.33 23.35 35.20
C SER A 474 27.78 23.24 35.67
N GLY A 475 28.54 24.28 35.40
CA GLY A 475 29.88 24.48 35.91
C GLY A 475 30.01 25.84 36.56
N LYS A 476 31.22 26.24 36.92
CA LYS A 476 31.45 27.47 37.69
C LYS A 476 30.97 28.75 37.00
N LEU A 477 30.99 28.78 35.65
CA LEU A 477 30.67 29.96 34.84
C LEU A 477 29.69 29.68 33.69
N TRP A 478 29.10 28.49 33.66
CA TRP A 478 28.17 28.08 32.58
C TRP A 478 27.09 27.16 33.09
N ARG A 479 25.99 27.15 32.38
CA ARG A 479 24.86 26.22 32.53
C ARG A 479 24.41 25.77 31.15
N ALA A 480 24.33 24.49 30.92
CA ALA A 480 23.80 23.90 29.71
C ALA A 480 22.51 23.15 29.99
N ILE A 481 21.49 23.42 29.22
CA ILE A 481 20.16 22.86 29.43
C ILE A 481 19.71 22.24 28.11
N ASN A 482 19.32 20.98 28.15
CA ASN A 482 18.63 20.30 27.07
C ASN A 482 17.14 20.30 27.42
N ASN A 483 16.38 21.11 26.71
CA ASN A 483 14.93 21.27 26.91
C ASN A 483 14.30 21.90 25.65
N ASP A 484 12.98 21.95 25.59
CA ASP A 484 12.25 22.81 24.66
C ASP A 484 12.56 24.28 24.96
N ASN A 485 12.99 25.02 23.94
CA ASN A 485 13.40 26.41 24.09
C ASN A 485 12.24 27.33 24.51
N VAL A 486 11.02 27.09 24.04
CA VAL A 486 9.84 27.86 24.41
C VAL A 486 9.57 27.67 25.90
N LEU A 487 9.52 26.41 26.33
CA LEU A 487 9.25 26.06 27.73
C LEU A 487 10.36 26.53 28.67
N GLU A 488 11.62 26.42 28.27
CA GLU A 488 12.75 26.87 29.08
C GLU A 488 12.78 28.40 29.21
N CYS A 489 12.61 29.15 28.09
CA CYS A 489 12.57 30.61 28.15
C CYS A 489 11.44 31.13 29.02
N GLN A 490 10.28 30.48 29.08
CA GLN A 490 9.19 30.85 29.96
C GLN A 490 9.56 30.81 31.47
N THR A 491 10.55 29.99 31.85
CA THR A 491 11.03 29.92 33.24
C THR A 491 12.07 30.97 33.57
N MET A 492 12.62 31.68 32.60
CA MET A 492 13.67 32.68 32.78
C MET A 492 13.07 34.03 33.19
N GLU A 493 13.79 34.78 34.02
CA GLU A 493 13.39 36.12 34.42
C GLU A 493 13.44 37.11 33.25
N SER A 494 12.49 38.06 33.21
CA SER A 494 12.49 39.14 32.26
C SER A 494 13.74 40.01 32.39
N ASN A 495 14.29 40.50 31.25
CA ASN A 495 15.47 41.37 31.24
C ASN A 495 16.69 40.75 31.96
N SER A 496 16.88 39.44 31.85
CA SER A 496 17.99 38.72 32.49
C SER A 496 19.18 38.45 31.57
N VAL A 497 18.98 38.47 30.27
CA VAL A 497 20.00 38.09 29.27
C VAL A 497 20.63 39.31 28.58
N ASP A 498 21.95 39.36 28.46
CA ASP A 498 22.70 40.45 27.86
C ASP A 498 22.95 40.26 26.34
N LEU A 499 22.94 39.02 25.86
CA LEU A 499 23.17 38.72 24.45
C LEU A 499 22.51 37.37 24.11
N ILE A 500 21.77 37.33 23.01
CA ILE A 500 21.26 36.10 22.42
C ILE A 500 22.07 35.79 21.14
N VAL A 501 22.61 34.58 21.03
CA VAL A 501 23.27 34.11 19.80
C VAL A 501 22.71 32.73 19.49
N THR A 502 22.08 32.58 18.33
CA THR A 502 21.45 31.32 17.93
C THR A 502 21.50 31.12 16.41
N SER A 503 21.48 29.87 15.99
CA SER A 503 21.18 29.45 14.64
C SER A 503 19.84 28.72 14.69
N ILE A 504 18.80 29.34 14.15
CA ILE A 504 17.48 28.69 14.09
C ILE A 504 17.52 27.57 13.03
N PRO A 505 16.73 26.49 13.18
CA PRO A 505 16.51 25.55 12.10
C PRO A 505 15.98 26.28 10.86
N PHE A 506 16.37 25.79 9.67
CA PHE A 506 15.90 26.39 8.40
C PHE A 506 14.62 25.69 7.95
N SER A 507 13.51 25.96 8.65
CA SER A 507 12.24 25.27 8.47
C SER A 507 12.40 23.73 8.60
N ASN A 508 11.87 22.96 7.66
CA ASN A 508 11.92 21.50 7.62
C ASN A 508 13.20 20.92 6.97
N HIS A 509 14.28 21.71 6.89
CA HIS A 509 15.50 21.26 6.21
C HIS A 509 16.32 20.25 7.02
N TYR A 510 16.36 20.43 8.34
CA TYR A 510 17.04 19.54 9.29
C TYR A 510 16.17 19.32 10.52
N GLU A 511 16.02 18.07 10.88
CA GLU A 511 15.42 17.64 12.13
C GLU A 511 16.52 17.14 13.06
N TYR A 512 16.57 17.65 14.27
CA TYR A 512 17.65 17.39 15.21
C TYR A 512 17.28 16.32 16.24
N THR A 513 15.99 16.20 16.55
CA THR A 513 15.47 15.23 17.52
C THR A 513 14.17 14.59 17.02
N PRO A 514 13.83 13.38 17.47
CA PRO A 514 12.57 12.74 17.09
C PRO A 514 11.34 13.33 17.83
N THR A 515 11.47 14.44 18.55
CA THR A 515 10.38 15.02 19.31
C THR A 515 9.61 16.07 18.52
N TYR A 516 8.31 16.20 18.77
CA TYR A 516 7.48 17.24 18.14
C TYR A 516 7.85 18.66 18.58
N ASN A 517 8.61 18.81 19.66
CA ASN A 517 9.16 20.08 20.11
C ASN A 517 10.25 20.63 19.17
N ASP A 518 10.88 19.76 18.36
CA ASP A 518 11.90 20.18 17.41
C ASP A 518 11.30 21.12 16.35
N PHE A 519 11.90 22.31 16.20
CA PHE A 519 11.49 23.30 15.22
C PHE A 519 11.73 22.85 13.78
N GLY A 520 12.69 21.95 13.55
CA GLY A 520 12.91 21.31 12.25
C GLY A 520 11.81 20.30 11.87
N HIS A 521 10.98 19.90 12.84
CA HIS A 521 9.86 18.98 12.65
C HIS A 521 8.57 19.73 12.27
N ASN A 522 8.61 20.56 11.24
CA ASN A 522 7.46 21.29 10.71
C ASN A 522 7.23 20.91 9.24
N GLU A 523 6.01 21.05 8.76
CA GLU A 523 5.61 20.66 7.41
C GLU A 523 6.16 21.64 6.36
N ASP A 524 6.10 22.93 6.68
CA ASP A 524 6.49 24.03 5.82
C ASP A 524 7.00 25.26 6.59
N ASN A 525 7.34 26.32 5.89
CA ASN A 525 7.77 27.59 6.49
C ASN A 525 6.68 28.24 7.33
N GLY A 526 5.40 28.14 6.92
CA GLY A 526 4.27 28.72 7.66
C GLY A 526 4.16 28.10 9.06
N LYS A 527 4.16 26.78 9.15
CA LYS A 527 4.14 26.05 10.43
C LYS A 527 5.41 26.27 11.26
N PHE A 528 6.56 26.42 10.62
CA PHE A 528 7.78 26.78 11.31
C PHE A 528 7.67 28.16 11.98
N PHE A 529 7.23 29.18 11.26
CA PHE A 529 7.08 30.52 11.82
C PHE A 529 5.95 30.60 12.86
N GLU A 530 4.85 29.85 12.68
CA GLU A 530 3.82 29.68 13.70
C GLU A 530 4.40 29.14 15.02
N GLN A 531 5.35 28.20 14.96
CA GLN A 531 6.08 27.75 16.17
C GLN A 531 7.03 28.81 16.70
N MET A 532 7.69 29.58 15.82
CA MET A 532 8.56 30.68 16.25
C MET A 532 7.78 31.80 16.96
N ASP A 533 6.49 31.99 16.65
CA ASP A 533 5.63 32.96 17.33
C ASP A 533 5.44 32.66 18.82
N TYR A 534 5.67 31.43 19.24
CA TYR A 534 5.72 31.09 20.69
C TYR A 534 7.10 31.38 21.31
N LEU A 535 8.18 31.32 20.53
CA LEU A 535 9.55 31.54 21.04
C LEU A 535 9.96 33.01 20.99
N THR A 536 9.66 33.72 19.92
CA THR A 536 10.12 35.10 19.66
C THR A 536 9.74 36.08 20.75
N PRO A 537 8.48 36.10 21.27
CA PRO A 537 8.10 36.96 22.36
C PRO A 537 8.86 36.66 23.67
N GLU A 538 9.17 35.39 23.91
CA GLU A 538 9.93 34.99 25.10
C GLU A 538 11.40 35.43 24.98
N LEU A 539 12.00 35.34 23.82
CA LEU A 539 13.36 35.84 23.55
C LEU A 539 13.41 37.37 23.78
N MET A 540 12.43 38.12 23.32
CA MET A 540 12.33 39.56 23.58
C MET A 540 12.12 39.87 25.05
N ARG A 541 11.33 39.10 25.76
CA ARG A 541 11.04 39.29 27.18
C ARG A 541 12.28 39.10 28.07
N ILE A 542 13.10 38.07 27.78
CA ILE A 542 14.29 37.77 28.59
C ILE A 542 15.49 38.66 28.25
N LEU A 543 15.55 39.21 27.01
CA LEU A 543 16.63 40.09 26.58
C LEU A 543 16.51 41.46 27.26
N LYS A 544 17.59 41.98 27.83
CA LYS A 544 17.63 43.32 28.44
C LYS A 544 17.41 44.41 27.38
N PRO A 545 16.71 45.50 27.70
CA PRO A 545 16.55 46.64 26.81
C PRO A 545 17.90 47.16 26.28
N GLY A 546 17.96 47.40 24.95
CA GLY A 546 19.16 47.91 24.27
C GLY A 546 20.25 46.86 24.02
N ARG A 547 19.98 45.59 24.26
CA ARG A 547 20.86 44.46 23.99
C ARG A 547 20.55 43.82 22.61
N LEU A 548 21.43 42.95 22.14
CA LEU A 548 21.40 42.39 20.80
C LEU A 548 20.99 40.90 20.80
N ALA A 549 20.21 40.52 19.79
CA ALA A 549 19.99 39.15 19.38
C ALA A 549 20.63 38.91 18.01
N CYS A 550 21.54 37.98 17.93
CA CYS A 550 22.21 37.55 16.69
C CYS A 550 21.63 36.23 16.23
N ILE A 551 20.87 36.23 15.15
CA ILE A 551 20.20 35.06 14.61
C ILE A 551 20.83 34.68 13.28
N HIS A 552 21.41 33.49 13.18
CA HIS A 552 21.92 32.95 11.94
C HIS A 552 20.82 32.25 11.16
N VAL A 553 20.65 32.64 9.89
CA VAL A 553 19.67 32.11 8.95
C VAL A 553 20.31 31.84 7.59
N LYS A 554 19.65 31.04 6.75
CA LYS A 554 20.11 30.69 5.41
C LYS A 554 18.91 30.56 4.46
N ASP A 555 19.02 31.20 3.29
CA ASP A 555 18.09 30.98 2.19
C ASP A 555 18.27 29.60 1.55
N ARG A 556 17.22 29.09 0.95
CA ARG A 556 17.21 27.78 0.30
C ARG A 556 17.01 27.92 -1.19
N VAL A 557 17.63 27.00 -1.95
CA VAL A 557 17.28 26.80 -3.36
C VAL A 557 16.20 25.71 -3.42
N LEU A 558 15.02 26.07 -3.90
CA LEU A 558 13.98 25.13 -4.27
C LEU A 558 14.21 24.70 -5.71
N PHE A 559 14.34 23.39 -5.95
CA PHE A 559 14.49 22.86 -7.31
C PHE A 559 13.14 22.79 -8.02
N GLY A 560 13.15 22.83 -9.36
CA GLY A 560 11.96 22.94 -10.19
C GLY A 560 10.87 21.89 -9.95
N ASN A 561 11.21 20.71 -9.42
CA ASN A 561 10.23 19.71 -9.01
C ASN A 561 9.46 20.10 -7.72
N ALA A 562 9.98 21.03 -6.93
CA ALA A 562 9.32 21.51 -5.71
C ALA A 562 8.51 22.80 -5.98
N THR A 563 8.84 23.54 -7.04
CA THR A 563 8.14 24.78 -7.43
C THR A 563 6.92 24.51 -8.33
N GLY A 564 6.85 23.34 -8.96
CA GLY A 564 5.77 22.96 -9.89
C GLY A 564 5.89 23.56 -11.29
N ASP A 565 6.78 24.54 -11.51
CA ASP A 565 7.01 25.21 -12.81
C ASP A 565 8.28 24.73 -13.52
N GLY A 566 9.01 23.81 -12.93
CA GLY A 566 10.25 23.24 -13.46
C GLY A 566 11.48 24.14 -13.32
N MET A 567 11.35 25.34 -12.73
CA MET A 567 12.45 26.29 -12.57
C MET A 567 12.93 26.34 -11.12
N PRO A 568 14.25 26.31 -10.87
CA PRO A 568 14.76 26.51 -9.53
C PRO A 568 14.53 27.96 -9.08
N THR A 569 14.06 28.14 -7.85
CA THR A 569 13.87 29.45 -7.22
C THR A 569 14.53 29.51 -5.86
N ILE A 570 14.69 30.71 -5.31
CA ILE A 570 15.18 30.91 -3.95
C ILE A 570 13.97 31.02 -3.02
N ASP A 571 13.98 30.23 -1.97
CA ASP A 571 13.08 30.41 -0.83
C ASP A 571 13.71 31.46 0.10
N PRO A 572 13.14 32.69 0.18
CA PRO A 572 13.76 33.83 0.88
C PRO A 572 13.54 33.70 2.39
N PHE A 573 14.03 32.63 2.98
CA PHE A 573 13.84 32.31 4.40
C PHE A 573 14.42 33.39 5.32
N SER A 574 15.52 34.03 4.92
CA SER A 574 16.12 35.14 5.67
C SER A 574 15.20 36.36 5.73
N GLU A 575 14.49 36.70 4.64
CA GLU A 575 13.52 37.81 4.61
C GLU A 575 12.29 37.52 5.46
N MET A 576 11.85 36.26 5.51
CA MET A 576 10.72 35.82 6.33
C MET A 576 11.04 35.81 7.84
N THR A 577 12.33 35.78 8.22
CA THR A 577 12.78 35.73 9.62
C THR A 577 12.88 37.12 10.23
N VAL A 578 13.03 38.19 9.42
CA VAL A 578 13.14 39.57 9.87
C VAL A 578 11.76 40.20 10.03
#